data_70bafdfb3bd9eb652cda99f09e5614c0
#
_entry.id   70bafdfb3bd9eb652cda99f09e5614c0
#
_cell.length_a   1.000
_cell.length_b   1.000
_cell.length_c   1.000
_cell.angle_alpha   90.00
_cell.angle_beta   90.00
_cell.angle_gamma   90.00
#
_symmetry.space_group_name_H-M   'P 1'
#
loop_
_entity.id
_entity.type
_entity.pdbx_description
1 polymer ?
#
loop_
_entity_poly.entity_id
_entity_poly.type
_entity_poly.pdbx_seq_one_letter_code
_entity_poly.pdbx_strand_id
1 'polypeptide(L)'
;MKFTEDHEWLQVDGDVVVVGITEHASTSLGDVVFVELPETGTKVAKGDEIVVIESVKAASDIVAPVDGEIIEVNEAIVDEPSKVNEDPMGDAWFFKMKIDDLAVLDDFMTEDQYKAMVE
;
A
#
# COMPACT_ATOMS: atom_id res chain seq x y z
N MET A 1 7.70 -10.16 4.33
CA MET A 1 6.86 -9.27 3.51
C MET A 1 5.82 -10.10 2.78
N LYS A 2 4.60 -9.64 2.74
CA LYS A 2 3.50 -10.30 2.05
C LYS A 2 2.98 -9.42 0.92
N PHE A 3 2.26 -10.02 -0.04
CA PHE A 3 1.78 -9.31 -1.22
C PHE A 3 0.34 -9.65 -1.51
N THR A 4 -0.41 -8.70 -2.08
CA THR A 4 -1.79 -8.92 -2.51
C THR A 4 -1.87 -9.04 -4.02
N GLU A 5 -3.01 -9.54 -4.50
CA GLU A 5 -3.28 -9.62 -5.94
C GLU A 5 -3.39 -8.24 -6.59
N ASP A 6 -3.64 -7.21 -5.78
CA ASP A 6 -3.74 -5.83 -6.24
C ASP A 6 -2.39 -5.11 -6.27
N HIS A 7 -1.29 -5.86 -6.12
CA HIS A 7 0.07 -5.34 -6.16
C HIS A 7 0.40 -4.41 -4.98
N GLU A 8 -0.15 -4.72 -3.82
CA GLU A 8 0.21 -4.07 -2.57
C GLU A 8 1.19 -4.97 -1.81
N TRP A 9 2.16 -4.35 -1.13
CA TRP A 9 3.03 -5.09 -0.22
C TRP A 9 2.68 -4.74 1.23
N LEU A 10 2.86 -5.73 2.11
CA LEU A 10 2.59 -5.59 3.53
C LEU A 10 3.80 -6.06 4.32
N GLN A 11 4.28 -5.23 5.24
CA GLN A 11 5.39 -5.57 6.11
C GLN A 11 4.98 -5.41 7.55
N VAL A 12 5.15 -6.47 8.33
CA VAL A 12 4.79 -6.47 9.76
C VAL A 12 5.91 -5.81 10.55
N ASP A 13 5.51 -4.91 11.45
CA ASP A 13 6.40 -4.24 12.39
C ASP A 13 5.69 -4.25 13.76
N GLY A 14 5.96 -5.30 14.56
CA GLY A 14 5.25 -5.51 15.81
C GLY A 14 3.79 -5.91 15.55
N ASP A 15 2.85 -5.11 16.05
CA ASP A 15 1.42 -5.30 15.79
C ASP A 15 0.90 -4.35 14.70
N VAL A 16 1.80 -3.70 14.00
CA VAL A 16 1.51 -2.73 12.95
C VAL A 16 1.92 -3.31 11.60
N VAL A 17 1.13 -3.00 10.57
CA VAL A 17 1.42 -3.40 9.20
C VAL A 17 1.67 -2.15 8.36
N VAL A 18 2.82 -2.10 7.70
CA VAL A 18 3.16 -1.04 6.75
C VAL A 18 2.69 -1.49 5.36
N VAL A 19 1.97 -0.63 4.66
CA VAL A 19 1.40 -0.95 3.36
C VAL A 19 1.89 0.03 2.29
N GLY A 20 2.28 -0.51 1.15
CA GLY A 20 2.68 0.26 -0.01
C GLY A 20 2.33 -0.49 -1.28
N ILE A 21 2.80 0.00 -2.43
CA ILE A 21 2.60 -0.69 -3.70
C ILE A 21 3.93 -1.25 -4.20
N THR A 22 3.84 -2.30 -5.01
CA THR A 22 5.03 -2.93 -5.57
C THR A 22 5.62 -2.11 -6.71
N GLU A 23 6.86 -2.41 -7.06
CA GLU A 23 7.51 -1.80 -8.22
C GLU A 23 6.71 -2.06 -9.50
N HIS A 24 6.12 -3.23 -9.63
CA HIS A 24 5.28 -3.57 -10.76
C HIS A 24 4.09 -2.61 -10.89
N ALA A 25 3.40 -2.34 -9.77
CA ALA A 25 2.28 -1.41 -9.76
C ALA A 25 2.73 0.02 -10.06
N SER A 26 3.84 0.45 -9.48
CA SER A 26 4.40 1.78 -9.71
C SER A 26 4.75 1.98 -11.18
N THR A 27 5.38 0.99 -11.80
CA THR A 27 5.75 1.03 -13.21
C THR A 27 4.51 1.09 -14.10
N SER A 28 3.47 0.33 -13.75
CA SER A 28 2.21 0.31 -14.49
C SER A 28 1.45 1.63 -14.42
N LEU A 29 1.54 2.34 -13.30
CA LEU A 29 0.91 3.64 -13.12
C LEU A 29 1.57 4.74 -13.97
N GLY A 30 2.88 4.65 -14.18
CA GLY A 30 3.64 5.73 -14.76
C GLY A 30 3.90 6.83 -13.73
N ASP A 31 4.19 8.05 -14.17
CA ASP A 31 4.54 9.14 -13.25
C ASP A 31 3.36 9.53 -12.35
N VAL A 32 3.55 9.37 -11.05
CA VAL A 32 2.54 9.75 -10.05
C VAL A 32 2.63 11.24 -9.80
N VAL A 33 1.49 11.91 -9.92
CA VAL A 33 1.40 13.37 -9.79
C VAL A 33 0.60 13.84 -8.58
N PHE A 34 -0.20 12.95 -7.99
CA PHE A 34 -1.03 13.28 -6.83
C PHE A 34 -1.29 12.03 -5.98
N VAL A 35 -1.21 12.19 -4.67
CA VAL A 35 -1.54 11.14 -3.71
C VAL A 35 -2.42 11.74 -2.62
N GLU A 36 -3.57 11.10 -2.35
CA GLU A 36 -4.44 11.48 -1.24
C GLU A 36 -4.45 10.34 -0.23
N LEU A 37 -4.11 10.64 1.03
CA LEU A 37 -4.02 9.68 2.11
C LEU A 37 -5.19 9.84 3.10
N PRO A 38 -5.56 8.77 3.83
CA PRO A 38 -6.60 8.86 4.85
C PRO A 38 -6.08 9.62 6.07
N GLU A 39 -7.00 9.98 6.97
CA GLU A 39 -6.64 10.56 8.25
C GLU A 39 -6.24 9.47 9.23
N THR A 40 -5.27 9.75 10.11
CA THR A 40 -4.92 8.85 11.19
C THR A 40 -6.12 8.68 12.13
N GLY A 41 -6.27 7.50 12.70
CA GLY A 41 -7.41 7.16 13.54
C GLY A 41 -8.62 6.63 12.78
N THR A 42 -8.57 6.59 11.44
CA THR A 42 -9.65 6.06 10.63
C THR A 42 -9.69 4.54 10.74
N LYS A 43 -10.86 4.00 11.07
CA LYS A 43 -11.08 2.56 11.08
C LYS A 43 -11.55 2.14 9.68
N VAL A 44 -10.96 1.07 9.16
CA VAL A 44 -11.24 0.59 7.81
C VAL A 44 -11.56 -0.89 7.83
N ALA A 45 -12.37 -1.31 6.88
CA ALA A 45 -12.67 -2.72 6.65
C ALA A 45 -12.01 -3.16 5.35
N LYS A 46 -11.70 -4.44 5.24
CA LYS A 46 -11.14 -5.02 4.02
C LYS A 46 -11.97 -4.61 2.80
N GLY A 47 -11.28 -4.08 1.80
CA GLY A 47 -11.93 -3.65 0.57
C GLY A 47 -12.34 -2.18 0.54
N ASP A 48 -12.25 -1.46 1.67
CA ASP A 48 -12.52 -0.02 1.69
C ASP A 48 -11.46 0.71 0.89
N GLU A 49 -11.87 1.67 0.08
CA GLU A 49 -10.93 2.53 -0.63
C GLU A 49 -10.29 3.51 0.37
N ILE A 50 -8.95 3.49 0.46
CA ILE A 50 -8.23 4.26 1.47
C ILE A 50 -7.40 5.36 0.84
N VAL A 51 -6.67 5.06 -0.24
CA VAL A 51 -5.71 5.97 -0.87
C VAL A 51 -6.13 6.21 -2.30
N VAL A 52 -6.05 7.47 -2.74
CA VAL A 52 -6.23 7.82 -4.15
C VAL A 52 -4.88 8.21 -4.72
N ILE A 53 -4.53 7.63 -5.85
CA ILE A 53 -3.29 7.93 -6.58
C ILE A 53 -3.68 8.40 -7.98
N GLU A 54 -3.15 9.56 -8.38
CA GLU A 54 -3.31 10.05 -9.74
C GLU A 54 -1.97 10.06 -10.44
N SER A 55 -1.93 9.53 -11.64
CA SER A 55 -0.74 9.54 -12.49
C SER A 55 -1.06 10.26 -13.79
N VAL A 56 -0.03 10.46 -14.61
CA VAL A 56 -0.21 11.08 -15.92
C VAL A 56 -1.09 10.24 -16.85
N LYS A 57 -1.28 8.97 -16.54
CA LYS A 57 -2.08 8.04 -17.37
C LYS A 57 -3.51 7.86 -16.84
N ALA A 58 -3.69 7.77 -15.52
CA ALA A 58 -4.96 7.37 -14.93
C ALA A 58 -5.01 7.64 -13.43
N ALA A 59 -6.19 7.49 -12.84
CA ALA A 59 -6.36 7.47 -11.40
C ALA A 59 -6.47 6.02 -10.93
N SER A 60 -6.01 5.75 -9.72
CA SER A 60 -6.07 4.43 -9.10
C SER A 60 -6.33 4.57 -7.61
N ASP A 61 -6.92 3.54 -7.00
CA ASP A 61 -7.21 3.53 -5.58
C ASP A 61 -6.49 2.36 -4.91
N ILE A 62 -6.08 2.56 -3.65
CA ILE A 62 -5.57 1.48 -2.82
C ILE A 62 -6.64 1.15 -1.81
N VAL A 63 -7.00 -0.13 -1.73
CA VAL A 63 -8.01 -0.60 -0.77
C VAL A 63 -7.32 -1.20 0.45
N ALA A 64 -8.07 -1.25 1.57
CA ALA A 64 -7.58 -1.89 2.78
C ALA A 64 -7.41 -3.39 2.51
N PRO A 65 -6.22 -3.95 2.74
CA PRO A 65 -6.00 -5.39 2.54
C PRO A 65 -6.65 -6.22 3.64
N VAL A 66 -6.85 -5.63 4.81
CA VAL A 66 -7.45 -6.28 5.98
C VAL A 66 -8.19 -5.22 6.80
N ASP A 67 -9.03 -5.67 7.75
CA ASP A 67 -9.65 -4.76 8.72
C ASP A 67 -8.60 -4.20 9.66
N GLY A 68 -8.72 -2.94 10.02
CA GLY A 68 -7.79 -2.33 10.96
C GLY A 68 -8.02 -0.84 11.14
N GLU A 69 -7.06 -0.19 11.78
CA GLU A 69 -7.10 1.25 12.01
C GLU A 69 -5.84 1.89 11.45
N ILE A 70 -6.00 2.98 10.72
CA ILE A 70 -4.88 3.76 10.18
C ILE A 70 -4.25 4.54 11.33
N ILE A 71 -2.99 4.28 11.61
CA ILE A 71 -2.28 4.93 12.72
C ILE A 71 -1.21 5.91 12.27
N GLU A 72 -0.74 5.77 11.04
CA GLU A 72 0.27 6.67 10.50
C GLU A 72 0.14 6.71 8.98
N VAL A 73 0.41 7.87 8.38
CA VAL A 73 0.44 8.04 6.93
C VAL A 73 1.76 8.71 6.53
N ASN A 74 2.21 8.44 5.31
CA ASN A 74 3.48 8.97 4.81
C ASN A 74 3.24 10.27 4.03
N GLU A 75 3.28 11.39 4.72
CA GLU A 75 3.04 12.68 4.10
C GLU A 75 4.12 13.08 3.08
N ALA A 76 5.29 12.46 3.14
CA ALA A 76 6.36 12.74 2.19
C ALA A 76 5.94 12.46 0.74
N ILE A 77 5.09 11.45 0.52
CA ILE A 77 4.60 11.13 -0.83
C ILE A 77 3.46 12.06 -1.28
N VAL A 78 2.84 12.77 -0.35
CA VAL A 78 1.86 13.82 -0.69
C VAL A 78 2.61 15.05 -1.19
N ASP A 79 3.69 15.42 -0.51
CA ASP A 79 4.53 16.56 -0.89
C ASP A 79 5.32 16.28 -2.16
N GLU A 80 5.80 15.04 -2.33
CA GLU A 80 6.57 14.62 -3.49
C GLU A 80 6.02 13.30 -4.04
N PRO A 81 4.95 13.34 -4.83
CA PRO A 81 4.34 12.12 -5.37
C PRO A 81 5.30 11.25 -6.19
N SER A 82 6.33 11.85 -6.79
CA SER A 82 7.32 11.11 -7.57
C SER A 82 8.11 10.10 -6.75
N LYS A 83 8.11 10.20 -5.42
CA LYS A 83 8.75 9.20 -4.57
C LYS A 83 8.12 7.82 -4.75
N VAL A 84 6.83 7.76 -5.09
CA VAL A 84 6.15 6.50 -5.36
C VAL A 84 6.80 5.78 -6.55
N ASN A 85 7.30 6.54 -7.52
CA ASN A 85 8.00 5.98 -8.67
C ASN A 85 9.46 5.64 -8.35
N GLU A 86 10.10 6.43 -7.49
CA GLU A 86 11.52 6.28 -7.17
C GLU A 86 11.80 5.12 -6.23
N ASP A 87 10.96 4.94 -5.21
CA ASP A 87 11.19 3.92 -4.18
C ASP A 87 9.87 3.37 -3.61
N PRO A 88 9.08 2.70 -4.46
CA PRO A 88 7.76 2.24 -4.04
C PRO A 88 7.78 1.18 -2.94
N MET A 89 8.87 0.44 -2.81
CA MET A 89 8.97 -0.64 -1.82
C MET A 89 9.80 -0.25 -0.59
N GLY A 90 10.18 1.02 -0.48
CA GLY A 90 10.97 1.52 0.64
C GLY A 90 10.37 2.79 1.20
N ASP A 91 10.99 3.93 0.89
CA ASP A 91 10.62 5.23 1.46
C ASP A 91 9.21 5.68 1.08
N ALA A 92 8.63 5.16 0.01
CA ALA A 92 7.30 5.55 -0.46
C ALA A 92 6.19 4.63 0.03
N TRP A 93 6.27 4.14 1.26
CA TRP A 93 5.15 3.44 1.87
C TRP A 93 3.96 4.42 2.01
N PHE A 94 2.73 3.90 2.00
CA PHE A 94 1.55 4.76 2.02
C PHE A 94 0.98 4.98 3.41
N PHE A 95 0.73 3.92 4.14
CA PHE A 95 0.15 4.05 5.48
C PHE A 95 0.59 2.88 6.36
N LYS A 96 0.44 3.08 7.66
CA LYS A 96 0.62 2.03 8.66
C LYS A 96 -0.71 1.81 9.32
N MET A 97 -1.09 0.54 9.49
CA MET A 97 -2.35 0.21 10.15
C MET A 97 -2.12 -0.78 11.28
N LYS A 98 -2.93 -0.65 12.32
CA LYS A 98 -2.95 -1.59 13.43
C LYS A 98 -4.03 -2.62 13.15
N ILE A 99 -3.69 -3.89 13.28
CA ILE A 99 -4.64 -4.98 13.09
C ILE A 99 -4.66 -5.86 14.34
N ASP A 100 -5.82 -6.46 14.63
CA ASP A 100 -5.99 -7.26 15.84
C ASP A 100 -5.39 -8.65 15.73
N ASP A 101 -5.40 -9.22 14.51
CA ASP A 101 -4.94 -10.58 14.29
C ASP A 101 -3.98 -10.63 13.09
N LEU A 102 -2.69 -10.77 13.38
CA LEU A 102 -1.66 -10.85 12.35
C LEU A 102 -1.73 -12.14 11.52
N ALA A 103 -2.43 -13.15 12.01
CA ALA A 103 -2.57 -14.40 11.29
C ALA A 103 -3.34 -14.26 9.97
N VAL A 104 -4.14 -13.21 9.81
CA VAL A 104 -4.85 -12.94 8.56
C VAL A 104 -3.87 -12.72 7.40
N LEU A 105 -2.64 -12.32 7.70
CA LEU A 105 -1.62 -12.09 6.68
C LEU A 105 -1.08 -13.38 6.08
N ASP A 106 -1.29 -14.51 6.73
CA ASP A 106 -0.85 -15.81 6.22
C ASP A 106 -1.57 -16.19 4.92
N ASP A 107 -2.73 -15.60 4.66
CA ASP A 107 -3.50 -15.85 3.44
C ASP A 107 -2.94 -15.09 2.22
N PHE A 108 -2.04 -14.13 2.45
CA PHE A 108 -1.44 -13.37 1.36
C PHE A 108 -0.23 -14.07 0.77
N MET A 109 0.14 -13.65 -0.43
CA MET A 109 1.26 -14.24 -1.15
C MET A 109 2.60 -13.93 -0.51
N THR A 110 3.51 -14.89 -0.56
CA THR A 110 4.92 -14.64 -0.28
C THR A 110 5.54 -13.92 -1.48
N GLU A 111 6.77 -13.42 -1.32
CA GLU A 111 7.47 -12.76 -2.42
C GLU A 111 7.60 -13.67 -3.65
N ASP A 112 7.95 -14.95 -3.43
CA ASP A 112 8.11 -15.90 -4.53
C ASP A 112 6.79 -16.14 -5.25
N GLN A 113 5.69 -16.26 -4.50
CA GLN A 113 4.37 -16.46 -5.08
C GLN A 113 3.94 -15.24 -5.89
N TYR A 114 4.21 -14.05 -5.38
CA TYR A 114 3.88 -12.82 -6.08
C TYR A 114 4.68 -12.68 -7.38
N LYS A 115 5.98 -12.96 -7.34
CA LYS A 115 6.82 -12.91 -8.54
C LYS A 115 6.33 -13.85 -9.62
N ALA A 116 5.90 -15.06 -9.23
CA ALA A 116 5.35 -16.02 -10.17
C ALA A 116 4.06 -15.51 -10.81
N MET A 117 3.26 -14.75 -10.07
CA MET A 117 2.00 -14.21 -10.59
C MET A 117 2.23 -13.13 -11.64
N VAL A 118 3.24 -12.28 -11.46
CA VAL A 118 3.47 -11.13 -12.35
C VAL A 118 4.40 -11.42 -13.52
N GLU A 119 5.05 -12.57 -13.51
CA GLU A 119 5.92 -12.98 -14.63
C GLU A 119 5.14 -13.48 -15.84
#